data_748954c134aa960d9d987dfdba169df0
#
_entry.id   748954c134aa960d9d987dfdba169df0
#
_cell.length_a   1.000
_cell.length_b   1.000
_cell.length_c   1.000
_cell.angle_alpha   90.00
_cell.angle_beta   90.00
_cell.angle_gamma   90.00
#
_symmetry.space_group_name_H-M   'P 1'
#
loop_
_entity.id
_entity.type
_entity.pdbx_description
1 polymer ?
#
loop_
_entity_poly.entity_id
_entity_poly.type
_entity_poly.pdbx_seq_one_letter_code
_entity_poly.pdbx_strand_id
1 'polypeptide(L)'
;MILGIGSDLCDIRRIERSLDRFGDRFTNRIFTESERARSDGRAARAPSYARRFAAKEACSKALGTGMRAGVFWRDMEVVNLPSGRPAMRLTGGALMRLKDMTPAGCEAVVHVSLTDDPPLAQAFVVIEARPRP
;
A
#
# COMPACT_ATOMS: atom_id res chain seq x y z
N MET A 1 10.91 -16.95 6.35
CA MET A 1 9.57 -17.43 6.75
C MET A 1 8.53 -16.39 6.36
N ILE A 2 7.49 -16.83 5.68
CA ILE A 2 6.41 -15.93 5.29
C ILE A 2 5.48 -15.68 6.48
N LEU A 3 5.26 -14.42 6.82
CA LEU A 3 4.40 -14.01 7.92
C LEU A 3 2.98 -13.66 7.46
N GLY A 4 2.85 -13.16 6.24
CA GLY A 4 1.55 -12.78 5.70
C GLY A 4 1.60 -12.52 4.21
N ILE A 5 0.46 -12.69 3.59
CA ILE A 5 0.27 -12.38 2.16
C ILE A 5 -1.05 -11.64 2.00
N GLY A 6 -1.09 -10.76 1.02
CA GLY A 6 -2.31 -10.05 0.68
C GLY A 6 -2.33 -9.72 -0.80
N SER A 7 -3.52 -9.71 -1.35
CA SER A 7 -3.74 -9.23 -2.71
C SER A 7 -5.03 -8.43 -2.77
N ASP A 8 -5.10 -7.51 -3.70
CA ASP A 8 -6.29 -6.71 -3.89
C ASP A 8 -6.43 -6.29 -5.36
N LEU A 9 -7.67 -6.27 -5.81
CA LEU A 9 -8.06 -5.74 -7.11
C LEU A 9 -8.85 -4.45 -6.89
N CYS A 10 -8.54 -3.44 -7.68
CA CYS A 10 -9.22 -2.16 -7.63
C CYS A 10 -9.70 -1.77 -9.03
N ASP A 11 -10.98 -1.46 -9.16
CA ASP A 11 -11.51 -0.91 -10.40
C ASP A 11 -11.10 0.56 -10.51
N ILE A 12 -10.30 0.87 -11.53
CA ILE A 12 -9.78 2.22 -11.75
C ILE A 12 -10.92 3.24 -11.90
N ARG A 13 -12.05 2.84 -12.49
CA ARG A 13 -13.21 3.71 -12.68
C ARG A 13 -13.81 4.15 -11.34
N ARG A 14 -13.76 3.29 -10.33
CA ARG A 14 -14.18 3.62 -8.97
C ARG A 14 -13.31 4.72 -8.37
N ILE A 15 -12.01 4.65 -8.60
CA ILE A 15 -11.08 5.68 -8.15
C ILE A 15 -11.32 6.99 -8.90
N GLU A 16 -11.54 6.94 -10.20
CA GLU A 16 -11.91 8.13 -11.00
C GLU A 16 -13.12 8.82 -10.43
N ARG A 17 -14.18 8.07 -10.11
CA ARG A 17 -15.40 8.63 -9.52
C ARG A 17 -15.13 9.27 -8.15
N SER A 18 -14.29 8.65 -7.32
CA SER A 18 -13.94 9.21 -6.02
C SER A 18 -13.12 10.49 -6.15
N LEU A 19 -12.18 10.52 -7.10
CA LEU A 19 -11.40 11.73 -7.39
C LEU A 19 -12.30 12.87 -7.87
N ASP A 20 -13.23 12.59 -8.76
CA ASP A 20 -14.15 13.59 -9.32
C ASP A 20 -15.13 14.10 -8.26
N ARG A 21 -15.65 13.21 -7.43
CA ARG A 21 -16.67 13.55 -6.44
C ARG A 21 -16.11 14.21 -5.20
N PHE A 22 -15.00 13.73 -4.67
CA PHE A 22 -14.46 14.15 -3.38
C PHE A 22 -13.13 14.92 -3.48
N GLY A 23 -12.40 14.79 -4.59
CA GLY A 23 -11.15 15.50 -4.81
C GLY A 23 -10.16 15.30 -3.67
N ASP A 24 -9.67 16.40 -3.10
CA ASP A 24 -8.65 16.38 -2.06
C ASP A 24 -9.11 15.71 -0.77
N ARG A 25 -10.41 15.67 -0.47
CA ARG A 25 -10.93 14.97 0.70
C ARG A 25 -10.64 13.47 0.62
N PHE A 26 -10.77 12.90 -0.58
CA PHE A 26 -10.44 11.49 -0.82
C PHE A 26 -8.93 11.26 -0.75
N THR A 27 -8.16 12.04 -1.49
CA THR A 27 -6.72 11.82 -1.60
C THR A 27 -5.98 12.11 -0.29
N ASN A 28 -6.37 13.15 0.45
CA ASN A 28 -5.74 13.49 1.72
C ASN A 28 -6.02 12.44 2.80
N ARG A 29 -7.17 11.79 2.75
CA ARG A 29 -7.54 10.79 3.75
C ARG A 29 -6.71 9.50 3.60
N ILE A 30 -6.43 9.10 2.36
CA ILE A 30 -5.91 7.78 2.06
C ILE A 30 -4.41 7.81 1.75
N PHE A 31 -3.94 8.85 1.07
CA PHE A 31 -2.60 8.91 0.53
C PHE A 31 -1.74 9.94 1.24
N THR A 32 -0.45 9.63 1.37
CA THR A 32 0.53 10.57 1.91
C THR A 32 0.83 11.67 0.91
N GLU A 33 1.47 12.73 1.37
CA GLU A 33 1.86 13.85 0.52
C GLU A 33 2.73 13.39 -0.67
N SER A 34 3.71 12.51 -0.43
CA SER A 34 4.58 12.02 -1.49
C SER A 34 3.84 11.16 -2.50
N GLU A 35 2.89 10.34 -2.04
CA GLU A 35 2.03 9.56 -2.94
C GLU A 35 1.16 10.46 -3.82
N ARG A 36 0.58 11.51 -3.22
CA ARG A 36 -0.23 12.48 -3.96
C ARG A 36 0.60 13.22 -5.01
N ALA A 37 1.77 13.70 -4.62
CA ALA A 37 2.65 14.42 -5.54
C ALA A 37 3.01 13.56 -6.76
N ARG A 38 3.33 12.29 -6.52
CA ARG A 38 3.69 11.36 -7.60
C ARG A 38 2.51 11.04 -8.51
N SER A 39 1.33 10.79 -7.95
CA SER A 39 0.14 10.43 -8.73
C SER A 39 -0.42 11.63 -9.49
N ASP A 40 -0.47 12.80 -8.86
CA ASP A 40 -0.96 14.03 -9.49
C ASP A 40 -0.02 14.51 -10.61
N GLY A 41 1.26 14.15 -10.55
CA GLY A 41 2.23 14.47 -11.60
C GLY A 41 2.09 13.63 -12.87
N ARG A 42 1.24 12.62 -12.85
CA ARG A 42 0.99 11.74 -14.00
C ARG A 42 -0.09 12.32 -14.92
N ALA A 43 0.04 12.06 -16.23
CA ALA A 43 -0.97 12.45 -17.22
C ALA A 43 -2.32 11.78 -16.94
N ALA A 44 -2.28 10.50 -16.51
CA ALA A 44 -3.46 9.76 -16.06
C ALA A 44 -3.27 9.40 -14.58
N ARG A 45 -3.84 10.21 -13.69
CA ARG A 45 -3.60 10.04 -12.25
C ARG A 45 -4.41 8.89 -11.63
N ALA A 46 -5.58 8.58 -12.15
CA ALA A 46 -6.45 7.57 -11.56
C ALA A 46 -5.79 6.17 -11.51
N PRO A 47 -5.14 5.66 -12.56
CA PRO A 47 -4.42 4.39 -12.47
C PRO A 47 -3.32 4.39 -11.41
N SER A 48 -2.59 5.49 -11.26
CA SER A 48 -1.54 5.63 -10.25
C SER A 48 -2.11 5.55 -8.84
N TYR A 49 -3.20 6.27 -8.57
CA TYR A 49 -3.90 6.19 -7.29
C TYR A 49 -4.49 4.80 -7.05
N ALA A 50 -5.07 4.19 -8.09
CA ALA A 50 -5.68 2.86 -7.97
C ALA A 50 -4.66 1.79 -7.58
N ARG A 51 -3.47 1.80 -8.17
CA ARG A 51 -2.40 0.85 -7.79
C ARG A 51 -2.00 1.04 -6.33
N ARG A 52 -1.87 2.28 -5.88
CA ARG A 52 -1.52 2.59 -4.49
C ARG A 52 -2.62 2.21 -3.52
N PHE A 53 -3.87 2.47 -3.90
CA PHE A 53 -5.03 2.04 -3.12
C PHE A 53 -5.02 0.51 -2.95
N ALA A 54 -4.86 -0.23 -4.04
CA ALA A 54 -4.78 -1.69 -4.00
C ALA A 54 -3.61 -2.17 -3.12
N ALA A 55 -2.46 -1.50 -3.17
CA ALA A 55 -1.30 -1.85 -2.35
C ALA A 55 -1.59 -1.71 -0.86
N LYS A 56 -2.29 -0.64 -0.45
CA LYS A 56 -2.66 -0.43 0.96
C LYS A 56 -3.63 -1.50 1.44
N GLU A 57 -4.64 -1.81 0.64
CA GLU A 57 -5.58 -2.89 0.95
C GLU A 57 -4.86 -4.24 1.06
N ALA A 58 -4.00 -4.56 0.09
CA ALA A 58 -3.22 -5.79 0.11
C ALA A 58 -2.29 -5.86 1.33
N CYS A 59 -1.65 -4.75 1.67
CA CYS A 59 -0.78 -4.67 2.85
C CYS A 59 -1.56 -4.91 4.14
N SER A 60 -2.74 -4.31 4.28
CA SER A 60 -3.60 -4.51 5.45
C SER A 60 -4.04 -5.96 5.60
N LYS A 61 -4.30 -6.63 4.48
CA LYS A 61 -4.61 -8.07 4.48
C LYS A 61 -3.41 -8.91 4.90
N ALA A 62 -2.22 -8.57 4.42
CA ALA A 62 -0.98 -9.24 4.81
C ALA A 62 -0.66 -9.07 6.30
N LEU A 63 -1.00 -7.91 6.87
CA LEU A 63 -0.90 -7.67 8.31
C LEU A 63 -1.97 -8.42 9.11
N GLY A 64 -3.01 -8.94 8.45
CA GLY A 64 -4.08 -9.70 9.07
C GLY A 64 -5.12 -8.85 9.78
N THR A 65 -5.04 -7.53 9.70
CA THR A 65 -5.93 -6.62 10.41
C THR A 65 -7.00 -5.99 9.55
N GLY A 66 -6.76 -5.85 8.23
CA GLY A 66 -7.50 -4.90 7.44
C GLY A 66 -7.27 -3.49 7.99
N MET A 67 -8.20 -2.59 7.77
CA MET A 67 -8.13 -1.21 8.28
C MET A 67 -8.69 -1.11 9.70
N ARG A 68 -8.19 -1.98 10.59
CA ARG A 68 -8.62 -2.10 11.99
C ARG A 68 -7.42 -2.11 12.90
N ALA A 69 -7.65 -2.11 14.21
CA ALA A 69 -6.62 -2.26 15.25
C ALA A 69 -5.50 -1.23 15.12
N GLY A 70 -5.87 0.01 14.78
CA GLY A 70 -4.91 1.11 14.67
C GLY A 70 -4.15 1.18 13.37
N VAL A 71 -4.50 0.34 12.39
CA VAL A 71 -3.89 0.36 11.05
C VAL A 71 -4.70 1.31 10.16
N PHE A 72 -4.07 2.40 9.72
CA PHE A 72 -4.69 3.43 8.91
C PHE A 72 -4.04 3.51 7.51
N TRP A 73 -4.79 4.03 6.56
CA TRP A 73 -4.39 4.17 5.17
C TRP A 73 -3.00 4.79 4.99
N ARG A 74 -2.75 5.92 5.66
CA ARG A 74 -1.52 6.70 5.50
C ARG A 74 -0.32 6.09 6.22
N ASP A 75 -0.54 5.08 7.04
CA ASP A 75 0.53 4.32 7.69
C ASP A 75 1.21 3.31 6.75
N MET A 76 0.61 3.08 5.59
CA MET A 76 1.11 2.14 4.58
C MET A 76 1.41 2.90 3.30
N GLU A 77 2.61 3.44 3.18
CA GLU A 77 3.00 4.29 2.06
C GLU A 77 3.70 3.50 0.98
N VAL A 78 3.27 3.68 -0.27
CA VAL A 78 4.01 3.19 -1.43
C VAL A 78 5.05 4.22 -1.81
N VAL A 79 6.31 3.82 -1.81
CA VAL A 79 7.44 4.63 -2.27
C VAL A 79 8.08 3.96 -3.47
N ASN A 80 8.75 4.76 -4.31
CA ASN A 80 9.50 4.22 -5.43
C ASN A 80 10.99 4.39 -5.15
N LEU A 81 11.72 3.27 -5.25
CA LEU A 81 13.18 3.25 -5.13
C LEU A 81 13.79 3.95 -6.35
N PRO A 82 15.08 4.34 -6.30
CA PRO A 82 15.74 4.96 -7.44
C PRO A 82 15.64 4.15 -8.74
N SER A 83 15.57 2.82 -8.63
CA SER A 83 15.37 1.93 -9.79
C SER A 83 13.96 2.01 -10.40
N GLY A 84 13.02 2.70 -9.74
CA GLY A 84 11.60 2.72 -10.10
C GLY A 84 10.78 1.62 -9.41
N ARG A 85 11.43 0.65 -8.79
CA ARG A 85 10.78 -0.46 -8.10
C ARG A 85 9.94 0.07 -6.92
N PRO A 86 8.68 -0.38 -6.77
CA PRO A 86 7.87 0.01 -5.62
C PRO A 86 8.33 -0.70 -4.34
N ALA A 87 8.16 -0.01 -3.22
CA ALA A 87 8.38 -0.54 -1.90
C ALA A 87 7.29 -0.01 -0.97
N MET A 88 7.03 -0.73 0.13
CA MET A 88 6.09 -0.29 1.16
C MET A 88 6.87 0.22 2.37
N ARG A 89 6.50 1.40 2.83
CA ARG A 89 7.01 1.97 4.06
C ARG A 89 5.89 2.05 5.09
N LEU A 90 6.06 1.34 6.20
CA LEU A 90 5.07 1.29 7.26
C LEU A 90 5.46 2.22 8.39
N THR A 91 4.46 2.92 8.94
CA THR A 91 4.61 3.81 10.08
C THR A 91 3.44 3.58 11.04
N GLY A 92 3.46 4.25 12.19
CA GLY A 92 2.34 4.24 13.14
C GLY A 92 1.85 2.85 13.50
N GLY A 93 0.53 2.67 13.51
CA GLY A 93 -0.09 1.40 13.89
C GLY A 93 0.24 0.24 12.97
N ALA A 94 0.43 0.49 11.69
CA ALA A 94 0.84 -0.55 10.75
C ALA A 94 2.25 -1.08 11.08
N LEU A 95 3.18 -0.18 11.42
CA LEU A 95 4.52 -0.58 11.85
C LEU A 95 4.48 -1.34 13.17
N MET A 96 3.67 -0.92 14.11
CA MET A 96 3.50 -1.63 15.38
C MET A 96 2.98 -3.04 15.17
N ARG A 97 1.97 -3.19 14.31
CA ARG A 97 1.44 -4.52 13.96
C ARG A 97 2.52 -5.39 13.31
N LEU A 98 3.29 -4.82 12.40
CA LEU A 98 4.39 -5.54 11.75
C LEU A 98 5.40 -6.06 12.77
N LYS A 99 5.77 -5.22 13.73
CA LYS A 99 6.69 -5.62 14.81
C LYS A 99 6.10 -6.73 15.67
N ASP A 100 4.81 -6.64 16.00
CA ASP A 100 4.13 -7.64 16.83
C ASP A 100 4.11 -9.03 16.17
N MET A 101 3.98 -9.07 14.86
CA MET A 101 3.92 -10.35 14.13
C MET A 101 5.31 -10.89 13.76
N THR A 102 6.36 -10.12 13.99
CA THR A 102 7.73 -10.51 13.63
C THR A 102 8.36 -11.30 14.78
N PRO A 103 8.85 -12.53 14.55
CA PRO A 103 9.49 -13.33 15.60
C PRO A 103 10.74 -12.66 16.15
N ALA A 104 11.04 -12.92 17.41
CA ALA A 104 12.27 -12.45 18.04
C ALA A 104 13.51 -12.91 17.24
N GLY A 105 14.50 -12.04 17.11
CA GLY A 105 15.71 -12.32 16.35
C GLY A 105 15.56 -12.18 14.83
N CYS A 106 14.39 -11.77 14.37
CA CYS A 106 14.12 -11.57 12.94
C CYS A 106 13.85 -10.10 12.63
N GLU A 107 14.00 -9.75 11.37
CA GLU A 107 13.50 -8.51 10.79
C GLU A 107 12.44 -8.82 9.76
N ALA A 108 11.46 -7.96 9.65
CA ALA A 108 10.42 -8.10 8.64
C ALA A 108 10.78 -7.33 7.37
N VAL A 109 10.53 -7.97 6.24
CA VAL A 109 10.67 -7.35 4.92
C VAL A 109 9.31 -7.40 4.23
N VAL A 110 8.84 -6.26 3.77
CA VAL A 110 7.57 -6.15 3.06
C VAL A 110 7.85 -6.04 1.57
N HIS A 111 7.41 -7.03 0.82
CA HIS A 111 7.53 -7.05 -0.64
C HIS A 111 6.21 -6.60 -1.25
N VAL A 112 6.26 -5.79 -2.29
CA VAL A 112 5.07 -5.34 -3.01
C VAL A 112 5.28 -5.43 -4.50
N SER A 113 4.22 -5.83 -5.20
CA SER A 113 4.16 -5.82 -6.66
C SER A 113 2.87 -5.14 -7.08
N LEU A 114 2.96 -4.22 -8.00
CA LEU A 114 1.84 -3.43 -8.51
C LEU A 114 1.72 -3.63 -10.01
N THR A 115 0.49 -3.76 -10.48
CA THR A 115 0.22 -3.79 -11.92
C THR A 115 -1.15 -3.18 -12.19
N ASP A 116 -1.35 -2.75 -13.43
CA ASP A 116 -2.68 -2.39 -13.90
C ASP A 116 -2.88 -2.89 -15.32
N ASP A 117 -4.07 -3.35 -15.56
CA ASP A 117 -4.59 -3.72 -16.86
C ASP A 117 -6.01 -3.17 -16.90
N PRO A 118 -6.20 -1.97 -17.49
CA PRO A 118 -7.48 -1.30 -17.41
C PRO A 118 -8.64 -2.21 -17.82
N PRO A 119 -9.76 -2.21 -17.07
CA PRO A 119 -10.09 -1.24 -16.03
C PRO A 119 -9.58 -1.56 -14.62
N LEU A 120 -8.70 -2.55 -14.44
CA LEU A 120 -8.29 -3.04 -13.13
C LEU A 120 -6.85 -2.63 -12.79
N ALA A 121 -6.63 -2.38 -11.50
CA ALA A 121 -5.32 -2.32 -10.87
C ALA A 121 -5.22 -3.43 -9.83
N GLN A 122 -4.03 -3.96 -9.63
CA GLN A 122 -3.80 -5.07 -8.71
C GLN A 122 -2.52 -4.86 -7.91
N ALA A 123 -2.55 -5.33 -6.66
CA ALA A 123 -1.36 -5.35 -5.82
C ALA A 123 -1.23 -6.69 -5.13
N PHE A 124 0.02 -7.12 -4.95
CA PHE A 124 0.40 -8.23 -4.10
C PHE A 124 1.36 -7.75 -3.04
N VAL A 125 1.16 -8.20 -1.82
CA VAL A 125 2.08 -7.92 -0.70
C VAL A 125 2.45 -9.24 -0.03
N VAL A 126 3.74 -9.41 0.21
CA VAL A 126 4.28 -10.55 0.95
C VAL A 126 5.11 -9.99 2.09
N ILE A 127 4.84 -10.43 3.31
CA ILE A 127 5.63 -10.08 4.48
C ILE A 127 6.48 -11.29 4.85
N GLU A 128 7.79 -11.08 4.87
CA GLU A 128 8.78 -12.12 5.13
C GLU A 128 9.57 -11.79 6.39
N ALA A 129 9.78 -12.78 7.25
CA ALA A 129 10.72 -12.65 8.36
C ALA A 129 12.06 -13.25 7.95
N ARG A 130 13.13 -12.50 8.17
CA ARG A 130 14.52 -12.94 7.95
C ARG A 130 15.28 -12.90 9.26
N PRO A 131 16.16 -13.88 9.51
CA PRO A 131 17.04 -13.79 10.68
C PRO A 131 17.89 -12.52 10.60
N ARG A 132 18.06 -11.85 11.72
CA ARG A 132 19.01 -10.75 11.81
C ARG A 132 20.42 -11.29 11.81
N PRO A 133 21.36 -10.60 11.13
CA PRO A 133 22.78 -10.98 11.18
C PRO A 133 23.38 -10.80 12.57
#